data_bf286d9319e3c58afa4eb2c149bac2db
#
_entry.id   bf286d9319e3c58afa4eb2c149bac2db
#
_cell.length_a   1.000
_cell.length_b   1.000
_cell.length_c   1.000
_cell.angle_alpha   90.00
_cell.angle_beta   90.00
_cell.angle_gamma   90.00
#
_symmetry.space_group_name_H-M   'P 1'
#
loop_
_entity.id
_entity.type
_entity.pdbx_description
1 polymer ?
#
loop_
_entity_poly.entity_id
_entity_poly.type
_entity_poly.pdbx_seq_one_letter_code
_entity_poly.pdbx_strand_id
1 'polypeptide(L)'
;MKDHIEKYDFSAAISPIEEIVEEARNGRMYILVDAEDRENEGDLIIPAQFATPAQVNFMAKHGRGLICLAVTRDRAKLLELDMMARENRESMKTAFTVSIEAKEGVTTGISAHDRAHTIAVAIDPTKVADDIVSPGHVFPLVAREGGVLVRAGHTEASVDISRLAGLYPAAVICEIMNDDGSMARLPELVTFAQLHGMKIGTIADLIAWRRRHDRFLERRIESDFESAWGGKFRATVFRNTLDGAEHDAARHQETRERRDGVQPHQDRGGIHDLLEVVEHDQHAPAFERPRDALFESGFAVVADAE
;
A
#
# COMPACT_ATOMS: atom_id res chain seq x y z
N MET A 1 15.12 17.99 -36.72
CA MET A 1 13.76 17.43 -36.80
C MET A 1 13.44 16.95 -35.42
N LYS A 2 12.67 17.71 -34.64
CA LYS A 2 12.21 17.26 -33.30
C LYS A 2 11.00 16.41 -33.56
N ASP A 3 11.12 15.12 -33.29
CA ASP A 3 10.05 14.18 -33.38
C ASP A 3 8.94 14.58 -32.43
N HIS A 4 7.80 14.98 -32.99
CA HIS A 4 6.54 15.03 -32.28
C HIS A 4 6.12 13.57 -32.01
N ILE A 5 6.57 13.00 -30.89
CA ILE A 5 5.91 11.82 -30.35
C ILE A 5 4.57 12.33 -29.84
N GLU A 6 3.50 12.09 -30.59
CA GLU A 6 2.14 12.20 -30.07
C GLU A 6 2.09 11.35 -28.79
N LYS A 7 1.86 12.00 -27.66
CA LYS A 7 1.70 11.33 -26.38
C LYS A 7 0.37 10.57 -26.46
N TYR A 8 0.41 9.30 -26.80
CA TYR A 8 -0.79 8.47 -26.80
C TYR A 8 -1.41 8.48 -25.41
N ASP A 9 -2.69 8.83 -25.34
CA ASP A 9 -3.46 8.78 -24.09
C ASP A 9 -3.93 7.34 -23.86
N PHE A 10 -3.31 6.65 -22.91
CA PHE A 10 -3.68 5.29 -22.49
C PHE A 10 -4.64 5.27 -21.30
N SER A 11 -5.17 6.43 -20.86
CA SER A 11 -6.07 6.52 -19.70
C SER A 11 -7.29 5.61 -19.83
N ALA A 12 -7.82 5.46 -21.05
CA ALA A 12 -8.96 4.57 -21.32
C ALA A 12 -8.63 3.06 -21.16
N ALA A 13 -7.35 2.68 -21.13
CA ALA A 13 -6.92 1.30 -20.90
C ALA A 13 -6.70 0.98 -19.42
N ILE A 14 -6.65 1.98 -18.55
CA ILE A 14 -6.47 1.83 -17.11
C ILE A 14 -7.84 1.58 -16.46
N SER A 15 -7.94 0.49 -15.74
CA SER A 15 -9.14 0.12 -14.98
C SER A 15 -9.18 0.78 -13.61
N PRO A 16 -10.35 1.18 -13.11
CA PRO A 16 -10.53 1.61 -11.72
C PRO A 16 -10.06 0.55 -10.73
N ILE A 17 -9.60 0.96 -9.56
CA ILE A 17 -9.09 0.04 -8.53
C ILE A 17 -10.14 -0.96 -8.06
N GLU A 18 -11.40 -0.56 -8.00
CA GLU A 18 -12.51 -1.45 -7.66
C GLU A 18 -12.59 -2.65 -8.61
N GLU A 19 -12.34 -2.43 -9.90
CA GLU A 19 -12.33 -3.50 -10.90
C GLU A 19 -11.10 -4.42 -10.74
N ILE A 20 -9.94 -3.87 -10.39
CA ILE A 20 -8.73 -4.66 -10.08
C ILE A 20 -8.96 -5.51 -8.83
N VAL A 21 -9.57 -4.96 -7.78
CA VAL A 21 -9.94 -5.71 -6.58
C VAL A 21 -10.93 -6.83 -6.91
N GLU A 22 -11.86 -6.60 -7.85
CA GLU A 22 -12.80 -7.62 -8.29
C GLU A 22 -12.12 -8.74 -9.11
N GLU A 23 -11.12 -8.40 -9.96
CA GLU A 23 -10.28 -9.42 -10.62
C GLU A 23 -9.56 -10.29 -9.57
N ALA A 24 -8.93 -9.66 -8.58
CA ALA A 24 -8.27 -10.36 -7.49
C ALA A 24 -9.24 -11.28 -6.73
N ARG A 25 -10.43 -10.78 -6.37
CA ARG A 25 -11.45 -11.55 -5.64
C ARG A 25 -11.91 -12.79 -6.41
N ASN A 26 -11.99 -12.69 -7.72
CA ASN A 26 -12.38 -13.78 -8.62
C ASN A 26 -11.21 -14.70 -9.01
N GLY A 27 -10.01 -14.50 -8.45
CA GLY A 27 -8.83 -15.31 -8.75
C GLY A 27 -8.29 -15.11 -10.16
N ARG A 28 -8.58 -13.96 -10.78
CA ARG A 28 -8.04 -13.60 -12.09
C ARG A 28 -6.78 -12.76 -11.94
N MET A 29 -5.82 -13.01 -12.83
CA MET A 29 -4.56 -12.26 -12.92
C MET A 29 -4.84 -10.87 -13.49
N TYR A 30 -4.15 -9.88 -12.98
CA TYR A 30 -4.21 -8.49 -13.40
C TYR A 30 -2.80 -7.89 -13.47
N ILE A 31 -2.70 -6.70 -14.06
CA ILE A 31 -1.44 -5.96 -14.16
C ILE A 31 -1.52 -4.72 -13.29
N LEU A 32 -0.48 -4.43 -12.53
CA LEU A 32 -0.27 -3.12 -11.93
C LEU A 32 0.95 -2.47 -12.53
N VAL A 33 0.85 -1.15 -12.75
CA VAL A 33 1.95 -0.30 -13.21
C VAL A 33 2.33 0.65 -12.09
N ASP A 34 3.62 0.86 -11.89
CA ASP A 34 4.11 1.88 -10.98
C ASP A 34 4.42 3.21 -11.72
N ALA A 35 4.90 4.21 -10.97
CA ALA A 35 5.15 5.53 -11.51
C ALA A 35 6.35 5.57 -12.47
N GLU A 36 6.29 6.43 -13.49
CA GLU A 36 7.36 6.61 -14.49
C GLU A 36 8.71 7.01 -13.88
N ASP A 37 8.69 7.70 -12.74
CA ASP A 37 9.85 8.17 -11.99
C ASP A 37 10.35 7.14 -10.95
N ARG A 38 9.72 5.95 -10.87
CA ARG A 38 10.14 4.85 -10.00
C ARG A 38 10.82 3.74 -10.83
N GLU A 39 10.21 2.61 -11.04
CA GLU A 39 10.70 1.50 -11.90
C GLU A 39 10.16 1.64 -13.31
N ASN A 40 8.98 2.25 -13.44
CA ASN A 40 8.22 2.38 -14.69
C ASN A 40 7.97 1.02 -15.33
N GLU A 41 7.55 0.05 -14.52
CA GLU A 41 7.34 -1.35 -14.91
C GLU A 41 5.90 -1.78 -14.67
N GLY A 42 5.52 -2.92 -15.22
CA GLY A 42 4.25 -3.57 -14.98
C GLY A 42 4.45 -5.02 -14.57
N ASP A 43 3.80 -5.39 -13.47
CA ASP A 43 3.82 -6.76 -12.96
C ASP A 43 2.51 -7.48 -13.22
N LEU A 44 2.62 -8.75 -13.64
CA LEU A 44 1.55 -9.73 -13.50
C LEU A 44 1.34 -10.03 -12.02
N ILE A 45 0.11 -9.93 -11.54
CA ILE A 45 -0.21 -10.17 -10.14
C ILE A 45 -1.40 -11.12 -10.03
N ILE A 46 -1.30 -12.05 -9.09
CA ILE A 46 -2.41 -12.91 -8.68
C ILE A 46 -2.36 -13.10 -7.15
N PRO A 47 -3.49 -13.05 -6.43
CA PRO A 47 -3.49 -13.41 -5.01
C PRO A 47 -2.95 -14.82 -4.82
N ALA A 48 -2.06 -15.00 -3.84
CA ALA A 48 -1.25 -16.22 -3.70
C ALA A 48 -2.10 -17.50 -3.54
N GLN A 49 -3.29 -17.42 -2.95
CA GLN A 49 -4.21 -18.56 -2.83
C GLN A 49 -4.74 -19.09 -4.17
N PHE A 50 -4.63 -18.31 -5.24
CA PHE A 50 -5.00 -18.69 -6.60
C PHE A 50 -3.80 -18.97 -7.51
N ALA A 51 -2.58 -19.00 -6.97
CA ALA A 51 -1.35 -19.27 -7.71
C ALA A 51 -1.21 -20.76 -8.05
N THR A 52 -2.06 -21.24 -8.97
CA THR A 52 -2.03 -22.60 -9.48
C THR A 52 -0.79 -22.83 -10.36
N PRO A 53 -0.41 -24.10 -10.67
CA PRO A 53 0.65 -24.38 -11.62
C PRO A 53 0.46 -23.70 -13.00
N ALA A 54 -0.80 -23.58 -13.46
CA ALA A 54 -1.11 -22.91 -14.71
C ALA A 54 -0.78 -21.41 -14.65
N GLN A 55 -1.07 -20.74 -13.52
CA GLN A 55 -0.77 -19.33 -13.32
C GLN A 55 0.73 -19.07 -13.20
N VAL A 56 1.45 -19.90 -12.43
CA VAL A 56 2.91 -19.83 -12.34
C VAL A 56 3.57 -20.07 -13.69
N ASN A 57 3.07 -21.04 -14.45
CA ASN A 57 3.55 -21.29 -15.81
C ASN A 57 3.26 -20.11 -16.76
N PHE A 58 2.10 -19.46 -16.63
CA PHE A 58 1.77 -18.27 -17.41
C PHE A 58 2.76 -17.13 -17.11
N MET A 59 3.04 -16.83 -15.84
CA MET A 59 4.04 -15.84 -15.43
C MET A 59 5.43 -16.16 -16.01
N ALA A 60 5.88 -17.41 -15.86
CA ALA A 60 7.19 -17.84 -16.36
C ALA A 60 7.30 -17.71 -17.89
N LYS A 61 6.23 -18.05 -18.62
CA LYS A 61 6.23 -18.08 -20.09
C LYS A 61 6.03 -16.70 -20.70
N HIS A 62 5.13 -15.90 -20.14
CA HIS A 62 4.66 -14.64 -20.75
C HIS A 62 5.17 -13.41 -20.01
N GLY A 63 5.28 -13.43 -18.66
CA GLY A 63 5.92 -12.37 -17.87
C GLY A 63 7.43 -12.37 -18.05
N ARG A 64 8.08 -13.52 -17.84
CA ARG A 64 9.53 -13.76 -17.96
C ARG A 64 10.37 -13.11 -16.85
N GLY A 65 9.74 -12.36 -15.96
CA GLY A 65 10.34 -11.74 -14.78
C GLY A 65 10.64 -12.74 -13.67
N LEU A 66 11.07 -12.25 -12.54
CA LEU A 66 11.30 -13.05 -11.35
C LEU A 66 9.98 -13.31 -10.63
N ILE A 67 9.58 -14.58 -10.52
CA ILE A 67 8.37 -14.95 -9.79
C ILE A 67 8.62 -14.84 -8.30
N CYS A 68 8.02 -13.83 -7.67
CA CYS A 68 8.17 -13.50 -6.25
C CYS A 68 6.86 -13.71 -5.49
N LEU A 69 6.98 -14.05 -4.19
CA LEU A 69 5.86 -14.19 -3.27
C LEU A 69 5.83 -13.01 -2.29
N ALA A 70 4.97 -12.04 -2.52
CA ALA A 70 4.74 -10.94 -1.59
C ALA A 70 3.95 -11.43 -0.37
N VAL A 71 4.48 -11.20 0.84
CA VAL A 71 3.89 -11.63 2.11
C VAL A 71 3.92 -10.50 3.14
N THR A 72 3.09 -10.60 4.16
CA THR A 72 3.15 -9.71 5.32
C THR A 72 4.37 -10.01 6.19
N ARG A 73 4.80 -9.01 6.98
CA ARG A 73 5.86 -9.17 7.97
C ARG A 73 5.56 -10.29 8.97
N ASP A 74 4.31 -10.42 9.40
CA ASP A 74 3.93 -11.44 10.37
C ASP A 74 4.05 -12.84 9.77
N ARG A 75 3.68 -13.02 8.48
CA ARG A 75 3.88 -14.30 7.81
C ARG A 75 5.35 -14.64 7.65
N ALA A 76 6.17 -13.67 7.25
CA ALA A 76 7.62 -13.88 7.15
C ALA A 76 8.24 -14.25 8.50
N LYS A 77 7.82 -13.62 9.59
CA LYS A 77 8.25 -13.98 10.95
C LYS A 77 7.83 -15.39 11.35
N LEU A 78 6.58 -15.79 11.08
CA LEU A 78 6.07 -17.12 11.41
C LEU A 78 6.82 -18.22 10.66
N LEU A 79 7.27 -17.94 9.45
CA LEU A 79 8.09 -18.84 8.64
C LEU A 79 9.61 -18.68 8.92
N GLU A 80 10.00 -17.83 9.86
CA GLU A 80 11.39 -17.55 10.25
C GLU A 80 12.28 -17.19 9.04
N LEU A 81 11.73 -16.39 8.12
CA LEU A 81 12.45 -16.00 6.90
C LEU A 81 13.49 -14.91 7.19
N ASP A 82 14.75 -15.28 7.09
CA ASP A 82 15.86 -14.34 7.16
C ASP A 82 15.88 -13.43 5.92
N MET A 83 16.31 -12.18 6.12
CA MET A 83 16.55 -11.27 5.00
C MET A 83 17.73 -11.77 4.17
N MET A 84 17.60 -11.71 2.83
CA MET A 84 18.65 -12.16 1.89
C MET A 84 19.97 -11.42 2.08
N ALA A 85 19.92 -10.14 2.45
CA ALA A 85 21.09 -9.32 2.72
C ALA A 85 21.05 -8.73 4.13
N ARG A 86 22.18 -8.75 4.84
CA ARG A 86 22.33 -8.09 6.15
C ARG A 86 22.09 -6.60 6.06
N GLU A 87 22.57 -5.97 4.98
CA GLU A 87 22.39 -4.56 4.66
C GLU A 87 21.80 -4.47 3.25
N ASN A 88 20.57 -3.99 3.14
CA ASN A 88 19.95 -3.79 1.84
C ASN A 88 20.49 -2.51 1.20
N ARG A 89 21.30 -2.65 0.12
CA ARG A 89 21.87 -1.55 -0.66
C ARG A 89 21.19 -1.34 -2.00
N GLU A 90 20.15 -2.13 -2.28
CA GLU A 90 19.34 -1.99 -3.48
C GLU A 90 18.60 -0.63 -3.47
N SER A 91 18.46 0.02 -4.63
CA SER A 91 17.93 1.39 -4.78
C SER A 91 16.49 1.53 -4.30
N MET A 92 15.65 0.55 -4.60
CA MET A 92 14.22 0.53 -4.24
C MET A 92 13.97 -0.05 -2.86
N LYS A 93 15.02 -0.56 -2.19
CA LYS A 93 14.95 -1.18 -0.85
C LYS A 93 13.94 -2.33 -0.79
N THR A 94 13.82 -3.10 -1.87
CA THR A 94 12.95 -4.28 -1.92
C THR A 94 13.40 -5.31 -0.89
N ALA A 95 12.46 -5.74 -0.05
CA ALA A 95 12.76 -6.54 1.13
C ALA A 95 12.77 -8.04 0.79
N PHE A 96 13.76 -8.49 0.00
CA PHE A 96 13.99 -9.89 -0.29
C PHE A 96 14.37 -10.66 0.96
N THR A 97 13.73 -11.81 1.16
CA THR A 97 14.19 -12.84 2.10
C THR A 97 15.02 -13.88 1.36
N VAL A 98 15.61 -14.83 2.10
CA VAL A 98 16.16 -16.04 1.51
C VAL A 98 15.11 -16.74 0.64
N SER A 99 15.52 -17.35 -0.47
CA SER A 99 14.61 -18.14 -1.31
C SER A 99 14.20 -19.43 -0.58
N ILE A 100 12.98 -19.90 -0.87
CA ILE A 100 12.36 -21.01 -0.16
C ILE A 100 11.91 -22.13 -1.08
N GLU A 101 11.75 -23.32 -0.49
CA GLU A 101 11.13 -24.48 -1.07
C GLU A 101 10.20 -25.13 -0.04
N ALA A 102 9.09 -25.77 -0.46
CA ALA A 102 8.35 -26.66 0.43
C ALA A 102 9.24 -27.84 0.80
N LYS A 103 9.26 -28.20 2.10
CA LYS A 103 10.07 -29.31 2.60
C LYS A 103 9.68 -30.65 1.99
N GLU A 104 8.40 -30.82 1.70
CA GLU A 104 7.81 -32.04 1.14
C GLU A 104 6.95 -31.73 -0.08
N GLY A 105 6.74 -32.71 -0.95
CA GLY A 105 5.82 -32.61 -2.08
C GLY A 105 6.39 -31.91 -3.32
N VAL A 106 7.69 -31.62 -3.34
CA VAL A 106 8.42 -31.06 -4.48
C VAL A 106 9.40 -32.05 -5.06
N THR A 107 9.78 -31.85 -6.33
CA THR A 107 10.82 -32.63 -7.01
C THR A 107 12.15 -31.88 -7.00
N THR A 108 12.44 -31.09 -8.05
CA THR A 108 13.63 -30.24 -8.14
C THR A 108 13.35 -28.78 -7.76
N GLY A 109 12.09 -28.43 -7.46
CA GLY A 109 11.67 -27.13 -6.98
C GLY A 109 11.34 -26.12 -8.07
N ILE A 110 11.98 -26.16 -9.24
CA ILE A 110 11.88 -25.13 -10.28
C ILE A 110 10.62 -25.25 -11.15
N SER A 111 9.97 -26.41 -11.21
CA SER A 111 8.79 -26.59 -12.05
C SER A 111 7.65 -25.65 -11.60
N ALA A 112 6.73 -25.32 -12.52
CA ALA A 112 5.55 -24.55 -12.16
C ALA A 112 4.68 -25.25 -11.10
N HIS A 113 4.69 -26.59 -11.07
CA HIS A 113 4.01 -27.38 -10.06
C HIS A 113 4.68 -27.25 -8.69
N ASP A 114 6.00 -27.40 -8.63
CA ASP A 114 6.76 -27.31 -7.39
C ASP A 114 6.68 -25.89 -6.80
N ARG A 115 6.82 -24.85 -7.63
CA ARG A 115 6.70 -23.45 -7.16
C ARG A 115 5.29 -23.13 -6.67
N ALA A 116 4.24 -23.56 -7.38
CA ALA A 116 2.87 -23.38 -6.92
C ALA A 116 2.60 -24.12 -5.60
N HIS A 117 3.16 -25.32 -5.44
CA HIS A 117 3.07 -26.06 -4.18
C HIS A 117 3.81 -25.34 -3.05
N THR A 118 5.03 -24.87 -3.28
CA THR A 118 5.80 -24.07 -2.31
C THR A 118 5.05 -22.81 -1.90
N ILE A 119 4.43 -22.10 -2.86
CA ILE A 119 3.59 -20.93 -2.57
C ILE A 119 2.40 -21.33 -1.69
N ALA A 120 1.70 -22.41 -2.01
CA ALA A 120 0.56 -22.88 -1.23
C ALA A 120 0.95 -23.23 0.22
N VAL A 121 2.09 -23.92 0.42
CA VAL A 121 2.64 -24.20 1.76
C VAL A 121 3.02 -22.90 2.48
N ALA A 122 3.69 -22.00 1.78
CA ALA A 122 4.15 -20.74 2.37
C ALA A 122 3.02 -19.81 2.85
N ILE A 123 1.81 -19.89 2.28
CA ILE A 123 0.65 -19.07 2.69
C ILE A 123 -0.34 -19.80 3.59
N ASP A 124 -0.21 -21.11 3.78
CA ASP A 124 -1.11 -21.89 4.63
C ASP A 124 -0.93 -21.48 6.10
N PRO A 125 -1.97 -20.96 6.78
CA PRO A 125 -1.87 -20.47 8.15
C PRO A 125 -1.51 -21.57 9.16
N THR A 126 -1.68 -22.85 8.80
CA THR A 126 -1.34 -23.99 9.67
C THR A 126 0.12 -24.40 9.55
N LYS A 127 0.85 -23.90 8.55
CA LYS A 127 2.24 -24.22 8.25
C LYS A 127 3.20 -23.22 8.90
N VAL A 128 4.36 -23.72 9.34
CA VAL A 128 5.39 -23.00 10.08
C VAL A 128 6.77 -23.15 9.42
N ALA A 129 7.81 -22.64 10.04
CA ALA A 129 9.19 -22.70 9.52
C ALA A 129 9.63 -24.14 9.16
N ASP A 130 9.24 -25.15 9.95
CA ASP A 130 9.59 -26.55 9.71
C ASP A 130 9.00 -27.15 8.43
N ASP A 131 8.00 -26.51 7.82
CA ASP A 131 7.34 -26.97 6.57
C ASP A 131 8.05 -26.47 5.32
N ILE A 132 9.02 -25.58 5.44
CA ILE A 132 9.81 -25.02 4.35
C ILE A 132 11.31 -25.21 4.57
N VAL A 133 12.06 -25.15 3.50
CA VAL A 133 13.52 -25.18 3.51
C VAL A 133 14.08 -24.02 2.68
N SER A 134 15.33 -23.67 2.92
CA SER A 134 16.10 -22.66 2.19
C SER A 134 17.48 -23.21 1.87
N PRO A 135 18.07 -22.91 0.70
CA PRO A 135 17.52 -22.13 -0.41
C PRO A 135 16.47 -22.91 -1.24
N GLY A 136 15.72 -22.20 -2.11
CA GLY A 136 14.72 -22.76 -3.00
C GLY A 136 14.48 -21.90 -4.23
N HIS A 137 13.34 -22.10 -4.90
CA HIS A 137 13.01 -21.49 -6.19
C HIS A 137 11.83 -20.50 -6.13
N VAL A 138 11.31 -20.18 -4.93
CA VAL A 138 10.36 -19.11 -4.68
C VAL A 138 11.05 -18.04 -3.86
N PHE A 139 10.87 -16.77 -4.23
CA PHE A 139 11.53 -15.61 -3.63
C PHE A 139 10.52 -14.78 -2.84
N PRO A 140 10.43 -14.93 -1.50
CA PRO A 140 9.54 -14.12 -0.71
C PRO A 140 10.02 -12.67 -0.58
N LEU A 141 9.05 -11.73 -0.66
CA LEU A 141 9.24 -10.30 -0.44
C LEU A 141 8.37 -9.86 0.73
N VAL A 142 8.94 -9.14 1.67
CA VAL A 142 8.21 -8.66 2.85
C VAL A 142 7.64 -7.28 2.60
N ALA A 143 6.31 -7.18 2.50
CA ALA A 143 5.61 -5.92 2.36
C ALA A 143 5.79 -5.03 3.61
N ARG A 144 5.93 -3.71 3.42
CA ARG A 144 5.97 -2.74 4.52
C ARG A 144 4.61 -2.66 5.20
N GLU A 145 4.61 -2.54 6.52
CA GLU A 145 3.41 -2.17 7.27
C GLU A 145 2.91 -0.81 6.79
N GLY A 146 1.57 -0.67 6.65
CA GLY A 146 0.96 0.48 5.98
C GLY A 146 0.81 0.33 4.46
N GLY A 147 1.46 -0.67 3.84
CA GLY A 147 1.31 -1.00 2.42
C GLY A 147 1.75 0.12 1.49
N VAL A 148 1.00 0.36 0.40
CA VAL A 148 1.33 1.38 -0.61
C VAL A 148 1.38 2.80 -0.08
N LEU A 149 0.78 3.08 1.08
CA LEU A 149 0.85 4.40 1.73
C LEU A 149 2.23 4.68 2.34
N VAL A 150 3.04 3.64 2.57
CA VAL A 150 4.41 3.72 3.12
C VAL A 150 5.46 3.48 2.04
N ARG A 151 5.22 2.54 1.11
CA ARG A 151 6.10 2.26 -0.02
C ARG A 151 5.27 1.92 -1.27
N ALA A 152 5.36 2.78 -2.29
CA ALA A 152 4.59 2.68 -3.53
C ALA A 152 5.15 1.62 -4.49
N GLY A 153 5.32 0.37 -4.03
CA GLY A 153 5.87 -0.74 -4.82
C GLY A 153 4.86 -1.86 -5.06
N HIS A 154 5.14 -2.69 -6.09
CA HIS A 154 4.32 -3.84 -6.47
C HIS A 154 4.13 -4.83 -5.31
N THR A 155 5.15 -5.03 -4.46
CA THR A 155 5.09 -5.88 -3.26
C THR A 155 3.97 -5.43 -2.32
N GLU A 156 3.95 -4.15 -1.96
CA GLU A 156 2.93 -3.57 -1.07
C GLU A 156 1.56 -3.55 -1.75
N ALA A 157 1.51 -3.14 -3.03
CA ALA A 157 0.27 -3.04 -3.79
C ALA A 157 -0.45 -4.39 -3.91
N SER A 158 0.29 -5.45 -4.19
CA SER A 158 -0.28 -6.79 -4.35
C SER A 158 -0.86 -7.36 -3.05
N VAL A 159 -0.19 -7.13 -1.92
CA VAL A 159 -0.68 -7.51 -0.58
C VAL A 159 -1.92 -6.68 -0.20
N ASP A 160 -1.91 -5.37 -0.48
CA ASP A 160 -3.04 -4.48 -0.21
C ASP A 160 -4.28 -4.88 -1.02
N ILE A 161 -4.15 -5.13 -2.32
CA ILE A 161 -5.27 -5.58 -3.16
C ILE A 161 -5.80 -6.92 -2.69
N SER A 162 -4.94 -7.88 -2.31
CA SER A 162 -5.38 -9.15 -1.74
C SER A 162 -6.22 -8.94 -0.48
N ARG A 163 -5.79 -8.03 0.41
CA ARG A 163 -6.53 -7.66 1.62
C ARG A 163 -7.87 -6.98 1.31
N LEU A 164 -7.89 -6.03 0.35
CA LEU A 164 -9.10 -5.33 -0.09
C LEU A 164 -10.11 -6.28 -0.76
N ALA A 165 -9.61 -7.33 -1.42
CA ALA A 165 -10.43 -8.39 -1.98
C ALA A 165 -11.02 -9.34 -0.92
N GLY A 166 -10.63 -9.21 0.36
CA GLY A 166 -11.03 -10.11 1.45
C GLY A 166 -10.32 -11.47 1.44
N LEU A 167 -9.16 -11.53 0.81
CA LEU A 167 -8.35 -12.73 0.63
C LEU A 167 -7.19 -12.78 1.64
N TYR A 168 -6.46 -13.89 1.67
CA TYR A 168 -5.21 -13.96 2.43
C TYR A 168 -4.24 -12.89 1.93
N PRO A 169 -3.61 -12.08 2.81
CA PRO A 169 -2.81 -10.92 2.42
C PRO A 169 -1.42 -11.34 1.89
N ALA A 170 -1.42 -12.04 0.78
CA ALA A 170 -0.25 -12.46 0.04
C ALA A 170 -0.58 -12.55 -1.46
N ALA A 171 0.40 -12.30 -2.31
CA ALA A 171 0.25 -12.37 -3.74
C ALA A 171 1.53 -12.89 -4.42
N VAL A 172 1.38 -13.44 -5.62
CA VAL A 172 2.49 -13.74 -6.51
C VAL A 172 2.59 -12.63 -7.53
N ILE A 173 3.79 -12.12 -7.74
CA ILE A 173 4.10 -11.05 -8.68
C ILE A 173 5.21 -11.48 -9.63
N CYS A 174 5.20 -10.94 -10.85
CA CYS A 174 6.21 -11.22 -11.86
C CYS A 174 6.25 -10.08 -12.86
N GLU A 175 7.39 -9.47 -13.06
CA GLU A 175 7.60 -8.39 -14.01
C GLU A 175 7.34 -8.87 -15.46
N ILE A 176 6.89 -7.94 -16.33
CA ILE A 176 6.63 -8.22 -17.74
C ILE A 176 7.78 -7.69 -18.59
N MET A 177 8.42 -8.59 -19.34
CA MET A 177 9.47 -8.25 -20.29
C MET A 177 9.00 -8.42 -21.73
N ASN A 178 9.55 -7.60 -22.61
CA ASN A 178 9.44 -7.73 -24.05
C ASN A 178 10.21 -8.96 -24.58
N ASP A 179 9.98 -9.33 -25.85
CA ASP A 179 10.64 -10.48 -26.48
C ASP A 179 12.16 -10.33 -26.58
N ASP A 180 12.64 -9.09 -26.64
CA ASP A 180 14.07 -8.77 -26.66
C ASP A 180 14.74 -8.73 -25.28
N GLY A 181 13.97 -8.96 -24.21
CA GLY A 181 14.43 -8.95 -22.82
C GLY A 181 14.42 -7.58 -22.17
N SER A 182 14.00 -6.52 -22.86
CA SER A 182 13.77 -5.21 -22.24
C SER A 182 12.48 -5.22 -21.40
N MET A 183 12.37 -4.29 -20.43
CA MET A 183 11.16 -4.18 -19.63
C MET A 183 10.02 -3.58 -20.45
N ALA A 184 8.84 -4.21 -20.40
CA ALA A 184 7.63 -3.67 -21.03
C ALA A 184 7.19 -2.39 -20.31
N ARG A 185 6.86 -1.36 -21.09
CA ARG A 185 6.33 -0.07 -20.59
C ARG A 185 4.83 0.00 -20.91
N LEU A 186 4.16 1.06 -20.47
CA LEU A 186 2.71 1.17 -20.59
C LEU A 186 2.13 0.84 -21.98
N PRO A 187 2.71 1.28 -23.12
CA PRO A 187 2.20 0.93 -24.45
C PRO A 187 2.22 -0.58 -24.72
N GLU A 188 3.33 -1.25 -24.38
CA GLU A 188 3.48 -2.71 -24.54
C GLU A 188 2.60 -3.47 -23.56
N LEU A 189 2.46 -2.96 -22.31
CA LEU A 189 1.59 -3.54 -21.28
C LEU A 189 0.12 -3.48 -21.68
N VAL A 190 -0.33 -2.40 -22.31
CA VAL A 190 -1.70 -2.30 -22.85
C VAL A 190 -1.92 -3.36 -23.94
N THR A 191 -0.96 -3.51 -24.84
CA THR A 191 -1.03 -4.54 -25.89
C THR A 191 -1.06 -5.95 -25.29
N PHE A 192 -0.22 -6.20 -24.30
CA PHE A 192 -0.18 -7.46 -23.56
C PHE A 192 -1.52 -7.75 -22.86
N ALA A 193 -2.07 -6.76 -22.16
CA ALA A 193 -3.33 -6.90 -21.45
C ALA A 193 -4.49 -7.20 -22.40
N GLN A 194 -4.55 -6.53 -23.54
CA GLN A 194 -5.57 -6.79 -24.59
C GLN A 194 -5.45 -8.21 -25.15
N LEU A 195 -4.21 -8.66 -25.45
CA LEU A 195 -3.96 -9.98 -25.98
C LEU A 195 -4.40 -11.10 -25.02
N HIS A 196 -4.24 -10.88 -23.72
CA HIS A 196 -4.51 -11.89 -22.69
C HIS A 196 -5.83 -11.65 -21.93
N GLY A 197 -6.60 -10.62 -22.28
CA GLY A 197 -7.87 -10.30 -21.64
C GLY A 197 -7.73 -9.89 -20.17
N MET A 198 -6.65 -9.16 -19.83
CA MET A 198 -6.34 -8.70 -18.47
C MET A 198 -6.68 -7.23 -18.27
N LYS A 199 -6.91 -6.85 -17.03
CA LYS A 199 -7.07 -5.45 -16.62
C LYS A 199 -5.73 -4.89 -16.15
N ILE A 200 -5.55 -3.57 -16.36
CA ILE A 200 -4.40 -2.82 -15.89
C ILE A 200 -4.89 -1.78 -14.89
N GLY A 201 -4.26 -1.73 -13.72
CA GLY A 201 -4.43 -0.64 -12.76
C GLY A 201 -3.10 0.06 -12.48
N THR A 202 -3.14 1.18 -11.76
CA THR A 202 -1.93 1.89 -11.32
C THR A 202 -1.78 1.86 -9.81
N ILE A 203 -0.52 1.83 -9.33
CA ILE A 203 -0.25 1.96 -7.89
C ILE A 203 -0.65 3.36 -7.40
N ALA A 204 -0.55 4.39 -8.24
CA ALA A 204 -0.99 5.75 -7.93
C ALA A 204 -2.49 5.81 -7.62
N ASP A 205 -3.33 5.15 -8.44
CA ASP A 205 -4.77 5.08 -8.20
C ASP A 205 -5.09 4.29 -6.93
N LEU A 206 -4.35 3.22 -6.63
CA LEU A 206 -4.51 2.47 -5.38
C LEU A 206 -4.18 3.34 -4.17
N ILE A 207 -3.11 4.13 -4.22
CA ILE A 207 -2.75 5.09 -3.16
C ILE A 207 -3.88 6.11 -2.98
N ALA A 208 -4.36 6.72 -4.08
CA ALA A 208 -5.45 7.69 -4.05
C ALA A 208 -6.75 7.08 -3.51
N TRP A 209 -7.03 5.83 -3.87
CA TRP A 209 -8.19 5.09 -3.37
C TRP A 209 -8.08 4.83 -1.87
N ARG A 210 -6.94 4.30 -1.39
CA ARG A 210 -6.72 4.02 0.03
C ARG A 210 -6.77 5.28 0.88
N ARG A 211 -6.18 6.40 0.43
CA ARG A 211 -6.26 7.70 1.13
C ARG A 211 -7.69 8.18 1.34
N ARG A 212 -8.61 7.85 0.43
CA ARG A 212 -10.03 8.24 0.53
C ARG A 212 -10.87 7.30 1.39
N HIS A 213 -10.51 6.03 1.47
CA HIS A 213 -11.36 4.99 2.07
C HIS A 213 -10.82 4.44 3.38
N ASP A 214 -9.51 4.46 3.60
CA ASP A 214 -8.92 3.96 4.83
C ASP A 214 -9.04 4.99 5.97
N ARG A 215 -9.26 4.47 7.16
CA ARG A 215 -9.21 5.25 8.40
C ARG A 215 -7.88 4.97 9.08
N PHE A 216 -6.91 5.86 8.88
CA PHE A 216 -5.59 5.74 9.51
C PHE A 216 -5.37 6.67 10.70
N LEU A 217 -6.42 7.41 11.12
CA LEU A 217 -6.41 8.20 12.35
C LEU A 217 -7.28 7.55 13.41
N GLU A 218 -6.68 7.13 14.51
CA GLU A 218 -7.36 6.66 15.71
C GLU A 218 -7.44 7.75 16.73
N ARG A 219 -8.65 8.07 17.23
CA ARG A 219 -8.82 8.94 18.41
C ARG A 219 -8.29 8.20 19.64
N ARG A 220 -7.31 8.77 20.33
CA ARG A 220 -6.68 8.18 21.51
C ARG A 220 -7.19 8.77 22.81
N ILE A 221 -7.21 10.08 22.91
CA ILE A 221 -7.56 10.82 24.11
C ILE A 221 -8.45 11.99 23.73
N GLU A 222 -9.41 12.31 24.57
CA GLU A 222 -10.21 13.52 24.49
C GLU A 222 -10.29 14.14 25.88
N SER A 223 -10.04 15.44 25.99
CA SER A 223 -10.06 16.17 27.25
C SER A 223 -10.60 17.57 27.04
N ASP A 224 -11.47 17.98 27.96
CA ASP A 224 -11.92 19.36 28.01
C ASP A 224 -10.98 20.16 28.92
N PHE A 225 -10.58 21.35 28.49
CA PHE A 225 -9.74 22.25 29.28
C PHE A 225 -10.21 23.71 29.15
N GLU A 226 -9.87 24.52 30.11
CA GLU A 226 -10.16 25.95 30.09
C GLU A 226 -8.86 26.72 29.85
N SER A 227 -8.85 27.51 28.77
CA SER A 227 -7.69 28.32 28.41
C SER A 227 -7.63 29.59 29.24
N ALA A 228 -6.44 29.97 29.69
CA ALA A 228 -6.21 31.23 30.40
C ALA A 228 -6.49 32.46 29.52
N TRP A 229 -6.59 32.32 28.23
CA TRP A 229 -6.79 33.39 27.26
C TRP A 229 -8.17 33.39 26.57
N GLY A 230 -9.04 32.45 26.88
CA GLY A 230 -10.37 32.53 26.32
C GLY A 230 -11.15 31.24 26.20
N GLY A 231 -11.87 30.89 27.25
CA GLY A 231 -12.98 29.96 27.20
C GLY A 231 -12.59 28.47 27.25
N LYS A 232 -13.60 27.63 27.00
CA LYS A 232 -13.48 26.16 27.09
C LYS A 232 -13.16 25.58 25.75
N PHE A 233 -12.18 24.70 25.75
CA PHE A 233 -11.73 23.95 24.57
C PHE A 233 -11.86 22.47 24.83
N ARG A 234 -12.01 21.73 23.73
CA ARG A 234 -11.89 20.28 23.72
C ARG A 234 -10.65 19.91 22.86
N ALA A 235 -9.66 19.32 23.51
CA ALA A 235 -8.51 18.74 22.83
C ALA A 235 -8.79 17.29 22.49
N THR A 236 -8.42 16.87 21.29
CA THR A 236 -8.49 15.49 20.85
C THR A 236 -7.14 15.11 20.27
N VAL A 237 -6.56 14.03 20.79
CA VAL A 237 -5.31 13.45 20.27
C VAL A 237 -5.67 12.32 19.33
N PHE A 238 -5.15 12.38 18.12
CA PHE A 238 -5.25 11.33 17.12
C PHE A 238 -3.88 10.67 16.93
N ARG A 239 -3.87 9.36 16.81
CA ARG A 239 -2.69 8.60 16.41
C ARG A 239 -2.83 8.19 14.97
N ASN A 240 -1.82 8.49 14.15
CA ASN A 240 -1.70 7.92 12.81
C ASN A 240 -1.23 6.46 12.93
N THR A 241 -2.02 5.52 12.40
CA THR A 241 -1.74 4.08 12.48
C THR A 241 -0.65 3.64 11.50
N LEU A 242 -0.25 4.50 10.52
CA LEU A 242 0.77 4.19 9.53
C LEU A 242 2.19 4.36 10.08
N ASP A 243 2.42 5.45 10.82
CA ASP A 243 3.75 5.84 11.34
C ASP A 243 3.80 5.94 12.87
N GLY A 244 2.64 5.81 13.54
CA GLY A 244 2.50 5.94 14.98
C GLY A 244 2.58 7.38 15.49
N ALA A 245 2.69 8.38 14.61
CA ALA A 245 2.71 9.78 14.98
C ALA A 245 1.40 10.20 15.67
N GLU A 246 1.52 11.06 16.67
CA GLU A 246 0.37 11.64 17.37
C GLU A 246 0.13 13.06 16.89
N HIS A 247 -1.13 13.37 16.62
CA HIS A 247 -1.58 14.67 16.13
C HIS A 247 -2.67 15.21 17.05
N ASP A 248 -2.56 16.48 17.43
CA ASP A 248 -3.51 17.13 18.31
C ASP A 248 -4.42 18.09 17.54
N ALA A 249 -5.69 18.07 17.87
CA ALA A 249 -6.65 19.05 17.42
C ALA A 249 -7.38 19.66 18.64
N ALA A 250 -7.43 20.98 18.71
CA ALA A 250 -8.22 21.69 19.73
C ALA A 250 -9.37 22.45 19.06
N ARG A 251 -10.59 22.29 19.58
CA ARG A 251 -11.76 22.99 19.10
C ARG A 251 -12.34 23.84 20.25
N HIS A 252 -12.64 25.11 19.98
CA HIS A 252 -13.34 25.99 20.92
C HIS A 252 -14.75 25.46 21.15
N GLN A 253 -15.15 25.37 22.42
CA GLN A 253 -16.54 25.06 22.80
C GLN A 253 -17.34 26.35 22.89
N GLU A 254 -18.02 26.73 21.80
CA GLU A 254 -19.03 27.76 21.89
C GLU A 254 -20.18 27.28 22.76
N THR A 255 -20.46 28.02 23.84
CA THR A 255 -21.72 27.89 24.56
C THR A 255 -22.84 28.37 23.64
N ARG A 256 -23.53 27.45 22.98
CA ARG A 256 -24.78 27.76 22.28
C ARG A 256 -25.81 28.20 23.29
N GLU A 257 -25.86 29.51 23.59
CA GLU A 257 -27.09 30.09 24.02
C GLU A 257 -28.10 29.99 22.87
N ARG A 258 -29.20 29.30 23.12
CA ARG A 258 -30.30 29.14 22.15
C ARG A 258 -30.77 30.53 21.75
N ARG A 259 -30.40 30.98 20.55
CA ARG A 259 -31.21 31.94 19.80
C ARG A 259 -32.17 31.11 18.95
N ASP A 260 -33.43 31.12 19.36
CA ASP A 260 -34.53 30.57 18.59
C ASP A 260 -34.61 31.26 17.22
N GLY A 261 -34.54 30.47 16.14
CA GLY A 261 -35.08 30.90 14.86
C GLY A 261 -34.13 30.98 13.64
N VAL A 262 -33.18 30.07 13.46
CA VAL A 262 -32.57 29.88 12.12
C VAL A 262 -32.34 28.39 11.87
N GLN A 263 -32.86 27.89 10.74
CA GLN A 263 -32.67 26.49 10.34
C GLN A 263 -31.19 26.19 10.02
N PRO A 264 -30.68 25.01 10.38
CA PRO A 264 -29.28 24.66 10.10
C PRO A 264 -29.09 24.31 8.62
N HIS A 265 -28.23 25.06 7.96
CA HIS A 265 -27.61 24.58 6.73
C HIS A 265 -26.77 23.32 7.05
N GLN A 266 -26.97 22.27 6.26
CA GLN A 266 -26.18 21.06 6.35
C GLN A 266 -24.78 21.32 5.75
N ASP A 267 -23.82 21.63 6.61
CA ASP A 267 -22.41 21.58 6.25
C ASP A 267 -21.90 20.14 6.40
N ARG A 268 -21.70 19.49 5.27
CA ARG A 268 -20.94 18.26 5.15
C ARG A 268 -19.45 18.61 4.95
N GLY A 269 -18.81 19.18 5.98
CA GLY A 269 -17.36 19.35 6.04
C GLY A 269 -16.72 18.00 6.43
N GLY A 270 -16.10 17.31 5.50
CA GLY A 270 -15.35 16.09 5.77
C GLY A 270 -13.97 16.41 6.39
N ILE A 271 -13.38 15.41 7.02
CA ILE A 271 -12.01 15.40 7.59
C ILE A 271 -10.93 15.89 6.58
N HIS A 272 -11.27 15.98 5.30
CA HIS A 272 -10.40 16.49 4.24
C HIS A 272 -9.95 17.95 4.42
N ASP A 273 -10.81 18.81 4.99
CA ASP A 273 -10.49 20.25 5.19
C ASP A 273 -9.50 20.47 6.34
N LEU A 274 -9.41 19.52 7.29
CA LEU A 274 -8.46 19.60 8.40
C LEU A 274 -7.01 19.27 7.98
N LEU A 275 -6.81 18.50 6.90
CA LEU A 275 -5.48 18.15 6.41
C LEU A 275 -4.88 19.25 5.51
N GLU A 276 -5.70 20.01 4.76
CA GLU A 276 -5.22 21.15 3.97
C GLU A 276 -4.70 22.33 4.81
N VAL A 277 -5.26 22.53 6.01
CA VAL A 277 -4.82 23.61 6.92
C VAL A 277 -3.44 23.34 7.53
N VAL A 278 -3.04 22.06 7.68
CA VAL A 278 -1.73 21.70 8.26
C VAL A 278 -0.58 21.85 7.25
N GLU A 279 -0.83 21.74 5.94
CA GLU A 279 0.22 21.86 4.92
C GLU A 279 0.50 23.32 4.47
N HIS A 280 -0.36 24.29 4.78
CA HIS A 280 -0.23 25.66 4.22
C HIS A 280 0.34 26.72 5.15
N ASP A 281 0.57 26.44 6.47
CA ASP A 281 1.02 27.47 7.39
C ASP A 281 2.48 27.32 7.85
N GLN A 282 3.43 27.34 6.90
CA GLN A 282 4.86 27.52 7.20
C GLN A 282 5.27 28.98 7.49
N HIS A 283 4.33 29.94 7.58
CA HIS A 283 4.61 31.37 7.73
C HIS A 283 3.79 32.08 8.81
N ALA A 284 3.42 31.42 9.89
CA ALA A 284 2.87 32.11 11.05
C ALA A 284 3.97 32.77 11.90
N PRO A 285 3.82 34.04 12.34
CA PRO A 285 4.83 34.73 13.14
C PRO A 285 4.93 34.11 14.53
N ALA A 286 6.18 34.00 15.01
CA ALA A 286 6.52 33.46 16.32
C ALA A 286 5.82 34.24 17.45
N PHE A 287 4.83 33.62 18.09
CA PHE A 287 4.31 34.07 19.38
C PHE A 287 5.22 33.56 20.50
N GLU A 288 5.62 34.47 21.41
CA GLU A 288 6.44 34.17 22.57
C GLU A 288 5.81 33.06 23.44
N ARG A 289 6.59 32.01 23.67
CA ARG A 289 6.21 30.83 24.44
C ARG A 289 6.27 31.11 25.93
N PRO A 290 5.25 30.78 26.75
CA PRO A 290 5.45 30.64 28.19
C PRO A 290 6.25 29.35 28.44
N ARG A 291 7.39 29.50 29.12
CA ARG A 291 8.15 28.37 29.67
C ARG A 291 7.38 27.89 30.90
N ASP A 292 7.11 26.62 30.92
CA ASP A 292 7.15 25.64 31.97
C ASP A 292 6.01 24.63 31.92
N ALA A 293 6.40 23.35 31.83
CA ALA A 293 5.62 22.15 32.10
C ALA A 293 4.47 21.81 31.12
N LEU A 294 4.86 21.32 29.91
CA LEU A 294 4.11 20.29 29.12
C LEU A 294 4.71 20.09 27.71
N PHE A 295 5.98 20.47 27.50
CA PHE A 295 6.59 20.53 26.18
C PHE A 295 7.86 19.65 26.05
N GLU A 296 7.71 18.32 26.14
CA GLU A 296 8.68 17.40 25.56
C GLU A 296 8.15 16.60 24.35
N SER A 297 6.88 16.80 23.97
CA SER A 297 6.29 16.30 22.71
C SER A 297 5.66 17.48 21.98
N GLY A 298 6.08 17.70 20.72
CA GLY A 298 5.72 18.88 19.93
C GLY A 298 4.21 19.05 19.70
N PHE A 299 3.57 19.92 20.47
CA PHE A 299 2.17 20.28 20.33
C PHE A 299 2.01 21.47 19.36
N ALA A 300 1.19 21.30 18.32
CA ALA A 300 0.71 22.40 17.50
C ALA A 300 -0.75 22.71 17.91
N VAL A 301 -1.00 23.90 18.45
CA VAL A 301 -2.36 24.39 18.72
C VAL A 301 -2.80 25.18 17.49
N VAL A 302 -3.81 24.67 16.79
CA VAL A 302 -4.48 25.41 15.72
C VAL A 302 -5.67 26.15 16.34
N ALA A 303 -5.61 27.47 16.43
CA ALA A 303 -6.74 28.32 16.78
C ALA A 303 -7.35 28.84 15.47
N ASP A 304 -8.58 28.43 15.16
CA ASP A 304 -9.39 29.09 14.13
C ASP A 304 -9.71 30.53 14.62
N ALA A 305 -9.18 31.52 13.91
CA ALA A 305 -9.64 32.88 13.97
C ALA A 305 -10.64 33.16 12.84
N GLU A 306 -11.80 33.77 13.17
CA GLU A 306 -12.77 34.26 12.20
C GLU A 306 -12.16 35.20 11.15
#